data_180744051915b04a8a3f286bb3173c5d
#
_entry.id   180744051915b04a8a3f286bb3173c5d
#
_cell.length_a   1.000
_cell.length_b   1.000
_cell.length_c   1.000
_cell.angle_alpha   90.00
_cell.angle_beta   90.00
_cell.angle_gamma   90.00
#
_symmetry.space_group_name_H-M   'P 1'
#
loop_
_entity.id
_entity.type
_entity.pdbx_description
1 polymer ?
#
loop_
_entity_poly.entity_id
_entity_poly.type
_entity_poly.pdbx_seq_one_letter_code
_entity_poly.pdbx_strand_id
1 'polypeptide(L)'
;MRKVTAFTGLGLAAALVLTGCSAADTAPEESEDASSAEVADTVNSDGATLRANLTALLSDHVYLAAAAIDQALADGGDLTTEDVGAAVATLDKNSVEIAALVGSAYPDAEEPFLDSWRSHIPLFVDYTVAKATGDQAGVDAAMAGLSEYAATFGELINSVVPDLPADAVKSELEMHATSLVAAIDANIAGDPAYFDLLKEAAGHMKMTAAALAGGIAADKGIQ
;
A
#
# COMPACT_ATOMS: atom_id res chain seq x y z
N MET A 1 -35.17 -28.42 11.27
CA MET A 1 -35.64 -28.66 9.90
C MET A 1 -35.72 -27.33 9.18
N ARG A 2 -34.73 -26.96 8.42
CA ARG A 2 -34.71 -25.74 7.57
C ARG A 2 -34.74 -26.19 6.12
N LYS A 3 -35.74 -25.72 5.39
CA LYS A 3 -35.98 -26.04 3.99
C LYS A 3 -35.02 -25.28 3.10
N VAL A 4 -34.31 -25.99 2.25
CA VAL A 4 -33.47 -25.46 1.17
C VAL A 4 -34.35 -25.26 -0.05
N THR A 5 -34.44 -24.01 -0.56
CA THR A 5 -35.17 -23.70 -1.78
C THR A 5 -34.14 -23.64 -2.93
N ALA A 6 -34.33 -24.52 -3.91
CA ALA A 6 -33.53 -24.53 -5.13
C ALA A 6 -34.05 -23.49 -6.12
N PHE A 7 -33.18 -22.64 -6.65
CA PHE A 7 -33.47 -21.75 -7.77
C PHE A 7 -33.02 -22.41 -9.07
N THR A 8 -34.01 -22.72 -9.93
CA THR A 8 -33.81 -23.21 -11.30
C THR A 8 -33.62 -22.02 -12.22
N GLY A 9 -32.43 -21.90 -12.82
CA GLY A 9 -32.14 -20.88 -13.82
C GLY A 9 -32.69 -21.24 -15.19
N LEU A 10 -33.44 -20.33 -15.79
CA LEU A 10 -33.99 -20.44 -17.13
C LEU A 10 -33.00 -19.79 -18.12
N GLY A 11 -32.38 -20.61 -18.98
CA GLY A 11 -31.53 -20.14 -20.06
C GLY A 11 -32.32 -19.59 -21.22
N LEU A 12 -32.01 -18.38 -21.66
CA LEU A 12 -32.54 -17.78 -22.89
C LEU A 12 -31.42 -17.76 -23.96
N ALA A 13 -31.52 -18.70 -24.91
CA ALA A 13 -30.66 -18.71 -26.08
C ALA A 13 -31.34 -17.86 -27.18
N ALA A 14 -30.75 -16.72 -27.51
CA ALA A 14 -31.14 -15.94 -28.68
C ALA A 14 -30.21 -16.29 -29.86
N ALA A 15 -30.72 -17.05 -30.83
CA ALA A 15 -30.03 -17.27 -32.09
C ALA A 15 -30.34 -16.12 -33.05
N LEU A 16 -29.34 -15.32 -33.41
CA LEU A 16 -29.41 -14.36 -34.50
C LEU A 16 -28.91 -15.02 -35.79
N VAL A 17 -29.81 -15.29 -36.70
CA VAL A 17 -29.50 -15.69 -38.08
C VAL A 17 -29.28 -14.42 -38.88
N LEU A 18 -28.08 -14.17 -39.36
CA LEU A 18 -27.76 -13.16 -40.38
C LEU A 18 -27.57 -13.85 -41.70
N THR A 19 -28.55 -13.66 -42.59
CA THR A 19 -28.45 -13.99 -44.02
C THR A 19 -27.56 -12.98 -44.73
N GLY A 20 -26.65 -13.51 -45.53
CA GLY A 20 -25.64 -12.75 -46.23
C GLY A 20 -26.10 -11.90 -47.40
N CYS A 21 -25.21 -10.98 -47.76
CA CYS A 21 -25.05 -10.54 -49.16
C CYS A 21 -23.54 -10.32 -49.40
N SER A 22 -23.02 -11.06 -50.36
CA SER A 22 -21.69 -10.88 -50.93
C SER A 22 -21.55 -9.52 -51.60
N ALA A 23 -20.48 -8.80 -51.23
CA ALA A 23 -19.76 -7.94 -52.19
C ALA A 23 -18.30 -7.97 -51.72
N ALA A 24 -17.45 -8.44 -52.60
CA ALA A 24 -16.00 -8.43 -52.46
C ALA A 24 -15.52 -6.99 -52.48
N ASP A 25 -14.87 -6.56 -51.42
CA ASP A 25 -13.90 -5.47 -51.47
C ASP A 25 -12.81 -5.75 -50.46
N THR A 26 -11.59 -5.86 -50.96
CA THR A 26 -10.36 -6.12 -50.21
C THR A 26 -9.98 -4.88 -49.45
N ALA A 27 -10.20 -4.90 -48.11
CA ALA A 27 -9.56 -3.98 -47.21
C ALA A 27 -8.64 -4.79 -46.26
N PRO A 28 -7.47 -4.26 -45.90
CA PRO A 28 -6.45 -5.04 -45.18
C PRO A 28 -6.86 -5.35 -43.74
N GLU A 29 -6.80 -6.62 -43.39
CA GLU A 29 -6.89 -7.13 -42.04
C GLU A 29 -5.58 -6.81 -41.30
N GLU A 30 -5.41 -5.58 -40.81
CA GLU A 30 -4.22 -5.20 -40.00
C GLU A 30 -4.52 -4.23 -38.87
N SER A 31 -5.53 -4.43 -38.02
CA SER A 31 -5.65 -3.54 -36.86
C SER A 31 -6.20 -4.16 -35.55
N GLU A 32 -6.67 -5.41 -35.57
CA GLU A 32 -7.22 -5.99 -34.31
C GLU A 32 -6.16 -6.71 -33.47
N ASP A 33 -5.10 -7.24 -34.07
CA ASP A 33 -4.07 -8.02 -33.38
C ASP A 33 -3.03 -7.11 -32.69
N ALA A 34 -2.71 -5.96 -33.29
CA ALA A 34 -1.77 -4.99 -32.70
C ALA A 34 -2.36 -4.28 -31.47
N SER A 35 -3.68 -4.00 -31.46
CA SER A 35 -4.34 -3.33 -30.33
C SER A 35 -4.48 -4.23 -29.11
N SER A 36 -4.73 -5.52 -29.27
CA SER A 36 -4.81 -6.48 -28.18
C SER A 36 -3.43 -6.84 -27.63
N ALA A 37 -2.39 -6.89 -28.44
CA ALA A 37 -1.02 -7.11 -28.02
C ALA A 37 -0.49 -5.91 -27.22
N GLU A 38 -0.77 -4.68 -27.65
CA GLU A 38 -0.37 -3.46 -26.95
C GLU A 38 -1.06 -3.33 -25.58
N VAL A 39 -2.33 -3.69 -25.47
CA VAL A 39 -3.04 -3.71 -24.18
C VAL A 39 -2.50 -4.80 -23.25
N ALA A 40 -2.14 -5.96 -23.76
CA ALA A 40 -1.53 -7.03 -22.98
C ALA A 40 -0.14 -6.64 -22.45
N ASP A 41 0.67 -5.97 -23.26
CA ASP A 41 1.99 -5.46 -22.86
C ASP A 41 1.88 -4.38 -21.77
N THR A 42 0.86 -3.51 -21.84
CA THR A 42 0.65 -2.46 -20.82
C THR A 42 0.30 -3.04 -19.45
N VAL A 43 -0.48 -4.13 -19.40
CA VAL A 43 -0.90 -4.76 -18.12
C VAL A 43 0.24 -5.54 -17.49
N ASN A 44 1.12 -6.14 -18.28
CA ASN A 44 2.21 -7.00 -17.81
C ASN A 44 3.59 -6.30 -17.93
N SER A 45 3.62 -4.99 -18.12
CA SER A 45 4.88 -4.25 -18.17
C SER A 45 5.60 -4.27 -16.80
N ASP A 46 6.92 -4.09 -16.81
CA ASP A 46 7.73 -4.05 -15.61
C ASP A 46 7.29 -2.91 -14.67
N GLY A 47 6.90 -1.76 -15.24
CA GLY A 47 6.36 -0.63 -14.47
C GLY A 47 5.00 -0.95 -13.79
N ALA A 48 4.10 -1.65 -14.49
CA ALA A 48 2.84 -2.11 -13.90
C ALA A 48 3.09 -3.15 -12.78
N THR A 49 4.03 -4.05 -12.97
CA THR A 49 4.45 -5.06 -11.98
C THR A 49 5.06 -4.40 -10.74
N LEU A 50 5.96 -3.43 -10.92
CA LEU A 50 6.56 -2.67 -9.82
C LEU A 50 5.48 -1.96 -9.00
N ARG A 51 4.55 -1.27 -9.67
CA ARG A 51 3.43 -0.58 -9.01
C ARG A 51 2.52 -1.55 -8.25
N ALA A 52 2.20 -2.71 -8.84
CA ALA A 52 1.37 -3.71 -8.18
C ALA A 52 2.04 -4.26 -6.92
N ASN A 53 3.33 -4.59 -6.99
CA ASN A 53 4.12 -5.09 -5.87
C ASN A 53 4.24 -4.05 -4.75
N LEU A 54 4.57 -2.79 -5.08
CA LEU A 54 4.59 -1.70 -4.09
C LEU A 54 3.22 -1.48 -3.46
N THR A 55 2.14 -1.54 -4.24
CA THR A 55 0.78 -1.38 -3.70
C THR A 55 0.44 -2.49 -2.71
N ALA A 56 0.77 -3.73 -3.02
CA ALA A 56 0.55 -4.87 -2.12
C ALA A 56 1.36 -4.71 -0.84
N LEU A 57 2.68 -4.55 -0.94
CA LEU A 57 3.57 -4.47 0.21
C LEU A 57 3.28 -3.28 1.13
N LEU A 58 2.99 -2.10 0.57
CA LEU A 58 2.66 -0.91 1.37
C LEU A 58 1.28 -1.02 2.04
N SER A 59 0.29 -1.65 1.37
CA SER A 59 -1.01 -1.92 2.00
C SER A 59 -0.89 -2.96 3.11
N ASP A 60 -0.12 -4.03 2.88
CA ASP A 60 0.18 -5.05 3.88
C ASP A 60 0.90 -4.44 5.09
N HIS A 61 1.83 -3.51 4.86
CA HIS A 61 2.54 -2.79 5.93
C HIS A 61 1.57 -2.14 6.92
N VAL A 62 0.53 -1.44 6.44
CA VAL A 62 -0.48 -0.80 7.28
C VAL A 62 -1.27 -1.82 8.10
N TYR A 63 -1.71 -2.91 7.48
CA TYR A 63 -2.45 -3.96 8.20
C TYR A 63 -1.57 -4.72 9.20
N LEU A 64 -0.30 -4.96 8.88
CA LEU A 64 0.63 -5.61 9.80
C LEU A 64 1.00 -4.70 10.97
N ALA A 65 1.16 -3.39 10.73
CA ALA A 65 1.34 -2.42 11.80
C ALA A 65 0.12 -2.36 12.73
N ALA A 66 -1.08 -2.32 12.15
CA ALA A 66 -2.32 -2.36 12.93
C ALA A 66 -2.43 -3.65 13.75
N ALA A 67 -2.11 -4.81 13.17
CA ALA A 67 -2.14 -6.09 13.88
C ALA A 67 -1.15 -6.13 15.06
N ALA A 68 0.04 -5.54 14.91
CA ALA A 68 1.02 -5.44 15.99
C ALA A 68 0.52 -4.51 17.11
N ILE A 69 -0.13 -3.39 16.75
CA ILE A 69 -0.74 -2.46 17.69
C ILE A 69 -1.92 -3.12 18.44
N ASP A 70 -2.80 -3.80 17.68
CA ASP A 70 -3.96 -4.53 18.25
C ASP A 70 -3.50 -5.56 19.29
N GLN A 71 -2.45 -6.32 18.96
CA GLN A 71 -1.88 -7.32 19.86
C GLN A 71 -1.28 -6.64 21.11
N ALA A 72 -0.53 -5.55 20.93
CA ALA A 72 0.04 -4.81 22.06
C ALA A 72 -1.05 -4.24 22.99
N LEU A 73 -2.14 -3.71 22.44
CA LEU A 73 -3.28 -3.24 23.23
C LEU A 73 -4.01 -4.39 23.95
N ALA A 74 -4.18 -5.54 23.28
CA ALA A 74 -4.80 -6.74 23.87
C ALA A 74 -3.99 -7.27 25.05
N ASP A 75 -2.66 -7.18 24.98
CA ASP A 75 -1.73 -7.57 26.05
C ASP A 75 -1.52 -6.47 27.13
N GLY A 76 -2.39 -5.45 27.12
CA GLY A 76 -2.36 -4.36 28.12
C GLY A 76 -1.16 -3.43 27.98
N GLY A 77 -0.55 -3.34 26.81
CA GLY A 77 0.62 -2.52 26.52
C GLY A 77 1.96 -3.23 26.79
N ASP A 78 1.97 -4.52 27.09
CA ASP A 78 3.20 -5.30 27.24
C ASP A 78 3.78 -5.65 25.86
N LEU A 79 4.80 -4.92 25.45
CA LEU A 79 5.49 -5.10 24.19
C LEU A 79 6.47 -6.31 24.16
N THR A 80 6.61 -7.03 25.29
CA THR A 80 7.57 -8.13 25.46
C THR A 80 6.94 -9.51 25.31
N THR A 81 5.66 -9.60 25.06
CA THR A 81 4.95 -10.87 24.85
C THR A 81 5.39 -11.57 23.56
N GLU A 82 5.26 -12.89 23.51
CA GLU A 82 5.61 -13.70 22.34
C GLU A 82 4.76 -13.30 21.12
N ASP A 83 3.47 -13.03 21.34
CA ASP A 83 2.52 -12.69 20.27
C ASP A 83 2.83 -11.30 19.65
N VAL A 84 3.13 -10.30 20.48
CA VAL A 84 3.61 -8.98 20.00
C VAL A 84 4.93 -9.14 19.23
N GLY A 85 5.87 -9.92 19.78
CA GLY A 85 7.13 -10.21 19.11
C GLY A 85 6.95 -10.85 17.73
N ALA A 86 6.01 -11.79 17.59
CA ALA A 86 5.69 -12.43 16.32
C ALA A 86 5.06 -11.46 15.31
N ALA A 87 4.15 -10.60 15.77
CA ALA A 87 3.53 -9.57 14.93
C ALA A 87 4.57 -8.56 14.40
N VAL A 88 5.41 -8.05 15.30
CA VAL A 88 6.50 -7.10 14.95
C VAL A 88 7.52 -7.77 14.00
N ALA A 89 7.89 -9.03 14.21
CA ALA A 89 8.78 -9.74 13.31
C ALA A 89 8.18 -9.93 11.90
N THR A 90 6.86 -10.06 11.81
CA THR A 90 6.17 -10.13 10.50
C THR A 90 6.14 -8.78 9.80
N LEU A 91 5.89 -7.70 10.53
CA LEU A 91 5.98 -6.33 10.03
C LEU A 91 7.42 -6.00 9.55
N ASP A 92 8.44 -6.45 10.28
CA ASP A 92 9.84 -6.26 9.88
C ASP A 92 10.20 -7.01 8.59
N LYS A 93 9.69 -8.22 8.39
CA LYS A 93 9.87 -8.94 7.11
C LYS A 93 9.27 -8.17 5.94
N ASN A 94 8.09 -7.62 6.10
CA ASN A 94 7.49 -6.77 5.08
C ASN A 94 8.35 -5.52 4.81
N SER A 95 8.93 -4.91 5.83
CA SER A 95 9.86 -3.78 5.67
C SER A 95 11.10 -4.17 4.83
N VAL A 96 11.65 -5.36 5.06
CA VAL A 96 12.76 -5.91 4.25
C VAL A 96 12.33 -6.13 2.79
N GLU A 97 11.13 -6.67 2.56
CA GLU A 97 10.59 -6.88 1.21
C GLU A 97 10.38 -5.57 0.45
N ILE A 98 9.90 -4.51 1.11
CA ILE A 98 9.78 -3.18 0.52
C ILE A 98 11.18 -2.64 0.14
N ALA A 99 12.15 -2.73 1.05
CA ALA A 99 13.51 -2.27 0.81
C ALA A 99 14.17 -3.05 -0.35
N ALA A 100 14.01 -4.37 -0.41
CA ALA A 100 14.54 -5.18 -1.49
C ALA A 100 13.93 -4.81 -2.85
N LEU A 101 12.65 -4.41 -2.89
CA LEU A 101 12.01 -3.94 -4.11
C LEU A 101 12.63 -2.60 -4.59
N VAL A 102 12.92 -1.68 -3.66
CA VAL A 102 13.67 -0.44 -3.98
C VAL A 102 15.10 -0.78 -4.39
N GLY A 103 15.77 -1.69 -3.67
CA GLY A 103 17.12 -2.17 -3.95
C GLY A 103 17.26 -2.82 -5.33
N SER A 104 16.21 -3.44 -5.85
CA SER A 104 16.21 -4.00 -7.22
C SER A 104 16.47 -2.95 -8.30
N ALA A 105 16.04 -1.70 -8.07
CA ALA A 105 16.28 -0.57 -8.96
C ALA A 105 17.50 0.27 -8.55
N TYR A 106 17.80 0.32 -7.24
CA TYR A 106 18.84 1.13 -6.62
C TYR A 106 19.59 0.33 -5.54
N PRO A 107 20.52 -0.58 -5.91
CA PRO A 107 21.19 -1.47 -4.94
C PRO A 107 21.87 -0.73 -3.78
N ASP A 108 22.48 0.43 -4.05
CA ASP A 108 23.16 1.22 -3.01
C ASP A 108 22.19 1.94 -2.05
N ALA A 109 20.90 2.00 -2.39
CA ALA A 109 19.87 2.63 -1.58
C ALA A 109 19.09 1.65 -0.70
N GLU A 110 19.23 0.33 -0.87
CA GLU A 110 18.45 -0.68 -0.14
C GLU A 110 18.65 -0.57 1.38
N GLU A 111 19.90 -0.58 1.84
CA GLU A 111 20.21 -0.48 3.27
C GLU A 111 19.82 0.89 3.86
N PRO A 112 20.22 2.04 3.28
CA PRO A 112 19.76 3.35 3.77
C PRO A 112 18.24 3.52 3.78
N PHE A 113 17.54 2.98 2.79
CA PHE A 113 16.10 2.97 2.76
C PHE A 113 15.52 2.17 3.94
N LEU A 114 15.99 0.94 4.14
CA LEU A 114 15.51 0.06 5.20
C LEU A 114 15.72 0.66 6.59
N ASP A 115 16.88 1.21 6.84
CA ASP A 115 17.22 1.83 8.12
C ASP A 115 16.30 3.04 8.40
N SER A 116 16.13 3.91 7.40
CA SER A 116 15.22 5.04 7.51
C SER A 116 13.76 4.58 7.64
N TRP A 117 13.34 3.61 6.82
CA TRP A 117 11.98 3.06 6.88
C TRP A 117 11.63 2.51 8.25
N ARG A 118 12.50 1.70 8.84
CA ARG A 118 12.30 1.14 10.19
C ARG A 118 12.16 2.21 11.28
N SER A 119 12.78 3.36 11.11
CA SER A 119 12.81 4.39 12.16
C SER A 119 11.45 5.02 12.49
N HIS A 120 10.44 4.92 11.58
CA HIS A 120 9.11 5.45 11.87
C HIS A 120 8.22 4.50 12.69
N ILE A 121 8.52 3.20 12.69
CA ILE A 121 7.68 2.20 13.39
C ILE A 121 7.61 2.49 14.89
N PRO A 122 8.74 2.73 15.61
CA PRO A 122 8.70 3.09 17.01
C PRO A 122 7.87 4.34 17.31
N LEU A 123 7.81 5.31 16.41
CA LEU A 123 7.04 6.54 16.61
C LEU A 123 5.54 6.27 16.72
N PHE A 124 5.01 5.30 15.95
CA PHE A 124 3.62 4.88 16.10
C PHE A 124 3.37 4.09 17.40
N VAL A 125 4.36 3.31 17.84
CA VAL A 125 4.30 2.64 19.17
C VAL A 125 4.26 3.68 20.28
N ASP A 126 5.16 4.67 20.24
CA ASP A 126 5.22 5.75 21.24
C ASP A 126 3.90 6.55 21.25
N TYR A 127 3.36 6.88 20.06
CA TYR A 127 2.05 7.50 19.93
C TYR A 127 0.97 6.67 20.61
N THR A 128 0.90 5.38 20.31
CA THR A 128 -0.13 4.47 20.83
C THR A 128 -0.06 4.38 22.35
N VAL A 129 1.13 4.20 22.91
CA VAL A 129 1.35 4.12 24.37
C VAL A 129 0.97 5.45 25.04
N ALA A 130 1.45 6.57 24.51
CA ALA A 130 1.14 7.90 25.05
C ALA A 130 -0.37 8.18 25.03
N LYS A 131 -1.03 7.86 23.92
CA LYS A 131 -2.48 8.02 23.78
C LYS A 131 -3.26 7.16 24.75
N ALA A 132 -2.92 5.87 24.85
CA ALA A 132 -3.59 4.91 25.74
C ALA A 132 -3.43 5.29 27.23
N THR A 133 -2.34 5.94 27.60
CA THR A 133 -2.05 6.37 28.98
C THR A 133 -2.48 7.82 29.27
N GLY A 134 -2.94 8.57 28.28
CA GLY A 134 -3.35 9.98 28.42
C GLY A 134 -2.16 10.93 28.55
N ASP A 135 -0.96 10.54 28.10
CA ASP A 135 0.24 11.40 28.07
C ASP A 135 0.22 12.30 26.82
N GLN A 136 -0.35 13.49 26.95
CA GLN A 136 -0.40 14.45 25.85
C GLN A 136 0.98 14.89 25.37
N ALA A 137 1.96 15.01 26.28
CA ALA A 137 3.31 15.40 25.88
C ALA A 137 4.00 14.32 25.04
N GLY A 138 3.77 13.05 25.36
CA GLY A 138 4.22 11.91 24.55
C GLY A 138 3.54 11.87 23.19
N VAL A 139 2.24 12.13 23.11
CA VAL A 139 1.50 12.25 21.83
C VAL A 139 2.10 13.34 20.95
N ASP A 140 2.31 14.54 21.51
CA ASP A 140 2.87 15.67 20.76
C ASP A 140 4.31 15.38 20.26
N ALA A 141 5.11 14.71 21.09
CA ALA A 141 6.46 14.29 20.74
C ALA A 141 6.49 13.26 19.62
N ALA A 142 5.63 12.25 19.68
CA ALA A 142 5.52 11.23 18.63
C ALA A 142 5.07 11.83 17.28
N MET A 143 4.08 12.73 17.31
CA MET A 143 3.62 13.44 16.09
C MET A 143 4.70 14.34 15.50
N ALA A 144 5.48 15.04 16.32
CA ALA A 144 6.61 15.82 15.87
C ALA A 144 7.68 14.92 15.22
N GLY A 145 7.98 13.75 15.82
CA GLY A 145 8.90 12.76 15.27
C GLY A 145 8.45 12.22 13.91
N LEU A 146 7.15 11.93 13.76
CA LEU A 146 6.57 11.48 12.47
C LEU A 146 6.69 12.55 11.38
N SER A 147 6.51 13.83 11.72
CA SER A 147 6.69 14.93 10.76
C SER A 147 8.16 15.12 10.38
N GLU A 148 9.10 14.98 11.33
CA GLU A 148 10.54 15.02 11.06
C GLU A 148 10.97 13.82 10.20
N TYR A 149 10.49 12.63 10.51
CA TYR A 149 10.70 11.44 9.68
C TYR A 149 10.22 11.68 8.24
N ALA A 150 8.99 12.19 8.07
CA ALA A 150 8.45 12.44 6.74
C ALA A 150 9.33 13.39 5.91
N ALA A 151 9.91 14.41 6.54
CA ALA A 151 10.82 15.35 5.88
C ALA A 151 12.14 14.66 5.47
N THR A 152 12.79 13.98 6.42
CA THR A 152 14.11 13.33 6.19
C THR A 152 13.99 12.16 5.20
N PHE A 153 12.92 11.38 5.28
CA PHE A 153 12.67 10.32 4.32
C PHE A 153 12.37 10.87 2.92
N GLY A 154 11.64 11.99 2.82
CA GLY A 154 11.41 12.69 1.56
C GLY A 154 12.73 13.14 0.91
N GLU A 155 13.67 13.68 1.68
CA GLU A 155 15.00 14.03 1.21
C GLU A 155 15.80 12.80 0.75
N LEU A 156 15.74 11.69 1.49
CA LEU A 156 16.37 10.43 1.10
C LEU A 156 15.82 9.94 -0.24
N ILE A 157 14.51 9.85 -0.39
CA ILE A 157 13.89 9.41 -1.64
C ILE A 157 14.26 10.32 -2.81
N ASN A 158 14.22 11.64 -2.64
CA ASN A 158 14.62 12.58 -3.68
C ASN A 158 16.11 12.44 -4.07
N SER A 159 16.98 12.09 -3.12
CA SER A 159 18.40 11.84 -3.41
C SER A 159 18.61 10.59 -4.29
N VAL A 160 17.72 9.60 -4.20
CA VAL A 160 17.77 8.35 -4.96
C VAL A 160 16.98 8.46 -6.28
N VAL A 161 15.86 9.14 -6.24
CA VAL A 161 14.94 9.37 -7.38
C VAL A 161 14.71 10.87 -7.53
N PRO A 162 15.58 11.60 -8.25
CA PRO A 162 15.54 13.06 -8.33
C PRO A 162 14.22 13.63 -8.89
N ASP A 163 13.51 12.85 -9.69
CA ASP A 163 12.21 13.24 -10.25
C ASP A 163 11.05 13.16 -9.25
N LEU A 164 11.29 12.62 -8.03
CA LEU A 164 10.35 12.65 -6.92
C LEU A 164 10.71 13.78 -5.95
N PRO A 165 9.97 14.91 -5.96
CA PRO A 165 10.25 16.01 -5.06
C PRO A 165 10.12 15.62 -3.59
N ALA A 166 11.08 15.98 -2.74
CA ALA A 166 11.08 15.65 -1.32
C ALA A 166 9.80 16.09 -0.60
N ASP A 167 9.29 17.29 -0.92
CA ASP A 167 8.04 17.82 -0.33
C ASP A 167 6.80 17.01 -0.75
N ALA A 168 6.78 16.44 -1.94
CA ALA A 168 5.68 15.57 -2.37
C ALA A 168 5.67 14.26 -1.57
N VAL A 169 6.83 13.62 -1.40
CA VAL A 169 6.99 12.40 -0.58
C VAL A 169 6.62 12.70 0.88
N LYS A 170 7.12 13.80 1.43
CA LYS A 170 6.78 14.26 2.78
C LYS A 170 5.27 14.39 2.97
N SER A 171 4.60 15.07 2.05
CA SER A 171 3.15 15.30 2.13
C SER A 171 2.35 14.00 2.12
N GLU A 172 2.74 13.03 1.28
CA GLU A 172 2.12 11.70 1.24
C GLU A 172 2.31 10.95 2.57
N LEU A 173 3.49 11.01 3.18
CA LEU A 173 3.78 10.38 4.47
C LEU A 173 3.02 11.05 5.63
N GLU A 174 2.89 12.36 5.63
CA GLU A 174 2.09 13.08 6.63
C GLU A 174 0.60 12.74 6.54
N MET A 175 0.06 12.59 5.32
CA MET A 175 -1.32 12.12 5.11
C MET A 175 -1.49 10.67 5.59
N HIS A 176 -0.52 9.80 5.28
CA HIS A 176 -0.51 8.43 5.77
C HIS A 176 -0.49 8.38 7.32
N ALA A 177 0.43 9.12 7.94
CA ALA A 177 0.53 9.19 9.40
C ALA A 177 -0.78 9.66 10.03
N THR A 178 -1.39 10.70 9.48
CA THR A 178 -2.67 11.23 9.96
C THR A 178 -3.80 10.21 9.87
N SER A 179 -3.89 9.48 8.76
CA SER A 179 -4.94 8.47 8.56
C SER A 179 -4.77 7.26 9.50
N LEU A 180 -3.52 6.80 9.70
CA LEU A 180 -3.25 5.69 10.61
C LEU A 180 -3.46 6.08 12.08
N VAL A 181 -3.05 7.29 12.48
CA VAL A 181 -3.32 7.84 13.82
C VAL A 181 -4.81 7.90 14.11
N ALA A 182 -5.64 8.30 13.15
CA ALA A 182 -7.09 8.30 13.33
C ALA A 182 -7.64 6.88 13.57
N ALA A 183 -7.11 5.86 12.88
CA ALA A 183 -7.46 4.47 13.14
C ALA A 183 -7.02 4.01 14.53
N ILE A 184 -5.79 4.35 14.96
CA ILE A 184 -5.27 4.03 16.29
C ILE A 184 -6.14 4.66 17.38
N ASP A 185 -6.54 5.91 17.22
CA ASP A 185 -7.42 6.63 18.17
C ASP A 185 -8.78 5.94 18.32
N ALA A 186 -9.39 5.54 17.20
CA ALA A 186 -10.65 4.82 17.20
C ALA A 186 -10.51 3.44 17.88
N ASN A 187 -9.40 2.73 17.63
CA ASN A 187 -9.11 1.46 18.27
C ASN A 187 -9.00 1.58 19.79
N ILE A 188 -8.20 2.52 20.29
CA ILE A 188 -8.03 2.79 21.71
C ILE A 188 -9.37 3.17 22.37
N ALA A 189 -10.22 3.91 21.65
CA ALA A 189 -11.56 4.30 22.13
C ALA A 189 -12.59 3.15 22.07
N GLY A 190 -12.27 2.02 21.43
CA GLY A 190 -13.24 0.95 21.14
C GLY A 190 -14.34 1.38 20.17
N ASP A 191 -14.06 2.38 19.31
CA ASP A 191 -15.00 2.89 18.32
C ASP A 191 -15.03 1.96 17.09
N PRO A 192 -16.21 1.43 16.67
CA PRO A 192 -16.32 0.60 15.49
C PRO A 192 -15.90 1.29 14.18
N ALA A 193 -15.76 2.61 14.15
CA ALA A 193 -15.17 3.34 13.02
C ALA A 193 -13.72 2.93 12.73
N TYR A 194 -13.03 2.28 13.67
CA TYR A 194 -11.68 1.71 13.48
C TYR A 194 -11.53 0.96 12.16
N PHE A 195 -12.46 0.07 11.83
CA PHE A 195 -12.35 -0.78 10.64
C PHE A 195 -12.41 0.02 9.33
N ASP A 196 -13.25 1.04 9.26
CA ASP A 196 -13.33 1.92 8.09
C ASP A 196 -12.10 2.82 7.98
N LEU A 197 -11.63 3.38 9.10
CA LEU A 197 -10.43 4.22 9.16
C LEU A 197 -9.16 3.42 8.80
N LEU A 198 -9.02 2.19 9.30
CA LEU A 198 -7.90 1.32 8.93
C LEU A 198 -7.91 0.97 7.44
N LYS A 199 -9.08 0.67 6.89
CA LYS A 199 -9.24 0.43 5.46
C LYS A 199 -8.89 1.67 4.63
N GLU A 200 -9.24 2.87 5.11
CA GLU A 200 -8.89 4.13 4.47
C GLU A 200 -7.38 4.34 4.48
N ALA A 201 -6.73 4.16 5.64
CA ALA A 201 -5.28 4.27 5.78
C ALA A 201 -4.53 3.31 4.85
N ALA A 202 -4.92 2.03 4.80
CA ALA A 202 -4.34 1.06 3.87
C ALA A 202 -4.65 1.39 2.41
N GLY A 203 -5.86 1.90 2.12
CA GLY A 203 -6.28 2.31 0.79
C GLY A 203 -5.53 3.52 0.23
N HIS A 204 -4.98 4.38 1.10
CA HIS A 204 -4.14 5.51 0.71
C HIS A 204 -2.82 5.03 0.09
N MET A 205 -2.28 3.91 0.52
CA MET A 205 -0.99 3.38 0.06
C MET A 205 -0.90 3.13 -1.45
N LYS A 206 -2.01 2.96 -2.14
CA LYS A 206 -2.02 2.87 -3.61
C LYS A 206 -1.52 4.15 -4.30
N MET A 207 -1.69 5.31 -3.68
CA MET A 207 -1.23 6.61 -4.22
C MET A 207 0.26 6.76 -3.99
N THR A 208 0.73 6.44 -2.78
CA THR A 208 2.16 6.38 -2.45
C THR A 208 2.90 5.40 -3.36
N ALA A 209 2.35 4.18 -3.56
CA ALA A 209 2.90 3.19 -4.49
C ALA A 209 2.96 3.71 -5.93
N ALA A 210 1.91 4.40 -6.38
CA ALA A 210 1.88 4.97 -7.73
C ALA A 210 2.93 6.06 -7.93
N ALA A 211 3.14 6.93 -6.93
CA ALA A 211 4.16 7.98 -6.98
C ALA A 211 5.57 7.37 -7.01
N LEU A 212 5.88 6.43 -6.10
CA LEU A 212 7.18 5.75 -6.05
C LEU A 212 7.45 4.96 -7.33
N ALA A 213 6.52 4.10 -7.76
CA ALA A 213 6.68 3.31 -8.99
C ALA A 213 6.84 4.20 -10.22
N GLY A 214 6.06 5.28 -10.31
CA GLY A 214 6.13 6.25 -11.41
C GLY A 214 7.49 6.95 -11.47
N GLY A 215 8.01 7.41 -10.34
CA GLY A 215 9.32 8.03 -10.24
C GLY A 215 10.45 7.07 -10.61
N ILE A 216 10.42 5.85 -10.06
CA ILE A 216 11.42 4.80 -10.37
C ILE A 216 11.34 4.43 -11.86
N ALA A 217 10.13 4.25 -12.40
CA ALA A 217 9.95 3.90 -13.80
C ALA A 217 10.48 4.99 -14.74
N ALA A 218 10.23 6.26 -14.42
CA ALA A 218 10.74 7.39 -15.20
C ALA A 218 12.27 7.46 -15.16
N ASP A 219 12.90 7.34 -13.98
CA ASP A 219 14.35 7.40 -13.79
C ASP A 219 15.08 6.23 -14.47
N LYS A 220 14.51 5.03 -14.42
CA LYS A 220 15.10 3.80 -15.01
C LYS A 220 14.69 3.53 -16.45
N GLY A 221 13.75 4.30 -17.01
CA GLY A 221 13.21 4.03 -18.35
C GLY A 221 12.41 2.71 -18.43
N ILE A 222 11.77 2.33 -17.33
CA ILE A 222 10.93 1.13 -17.22
C ILE A 222 9.53 1.45 -17.79
N GLN A 223 9.03 0.60 -18.69
CA GLN A 223 7.67 0.72 -19.29
C GLN A 223 6.70 -0.28 -18.66
#